data_83ff2b20f79cae2da341d9fb73873cf1
#
_entry.id   83ff2b20f79cae2da341d9fb73873cf1
#
_cell.length_a   1.000
_cell.length_b   1.000
_cell.length_c   1.000
_cell.angle_alpha   90.00
_cell.angle_beta   90.00
_cell.angle_gamma   90.00
#
_symmetry.space_group_name_H-M   'P 1'
#
loop_
_entity.id
_entity.type
_entity.pdbx_description
1 polymer ?
#
loop_
_entity_poly.entity_id
_entity_poly.type
_entity_poly.pdbx_seq_one_letter_code
_entity_poly.pdbx_strand_id
1 'polypeptide(L)'
;MKKLFATLLAMLMVLSLAGCAKNEEPVADNNTEEVTEPADATGVYTVYNMTGAKLTELYLYEAGSADKGTNYAADGIKNGKKIELTYDGKEDTLLVLEFNYDGGETQTFETLHIEETPVTLKSVDAAAGATVIAFEVPKGTGKYTVTNTTGAEVTDLYMYPTGAEDKGENYAEGGLADGASVEIVYEGEYGVDYILEFANADSEARNYPTLHIEEAPIKLLSVDEAAGASNISFKG
;
A
#
# COMPACT_ATOMS: atom_id res chain seq x y z
N MET A 1 35.35 -14.25 -6.12
CA MET A 1 36.09 -14.57 -4.88
C MET A 1 35.09 -15.01 -3.85
N LYS A 2 35.15 -16.29 -3.52
CA LYS A 2 34.24 -17.00 -2.59
C LYS A 2 34.60 -16.64 -1.15
N LYS A 3 33.64 -16.38 -0.27
CA LYS A 3 33.81 -16.59 1.18
C LYS A 3 32.52 -17.23 1.75
N LEU A 4 32.65 -18.54 1.97
CA LEU A 4 31.80 -19.33 2.86
C LEU A 4 32.05 -18.88 4.31
N PHE A 5 31.01 -18.75 5.08
CA PHE A 5 31.06 -18.83 6.54
C PHE A 5 30.19 -20.00 6.99
N ALA A 6 30.89 -21.07 7.36
CA ALA A 6 30.35 -22.20 8.11
C ALA A 6 30.46 -21.86 9.59
N THR A 7 29.36 -21.89 10.34
CA THR A 7 29.39 -21.78 11.81
C THR A 7 29.10 -23.15 12.41
N LEU A 8 30.08 -23.66 13.09
CA LEU A 8 30.18 -24.96 13.76
C LEU A 8 29.37 -24.93 15.07
N LEU A 9 28.44 -25.87 15.20
CA LEU A 9 27.70 -26.16 16.44
C LEU A 9 28.58 -27.08 17.33
N ALA A 10 29.11 -26.56 18.43
CA ALA A 10 29.84 -27.36 19.39
C ALA A 10 28.91 -27.86 20.50
N MET A 11 28.67 -29.15 20.49
CA MET A 11 27.96 -29.91 21.52
C MET A 11 28.97 -30.26 22.64
N LEU A 12 28.76 -29.75 23.83
CA LEU A 12 29.57 -30.12 24.99
C LEU A 12 28.71 -30.95 25.94
N MET A 13 28.90 -32.28 25.89
CA MET A 13 28.44 -33.20 26.94
C MET A 13 29.51 -33.22 28.06
N VAL A 14 29.08 -32.90 29.25
CA VAL A 14 29.87 -33.22 30.47
C VAL A 14 29.06 -34.19 31.31
N LEU A 15 29.53 -35.45 31.31
CA LEU A 15 29.18 -36.43 32.33
C LEU A 15 30.11 -36.21 33.55
N SER A 16 29.55 -36.09 34.73
CA SER A 16 30.28 -36.36 35.98
C SER A 16 29.39 -37.17 36.92
N LEU A 17 29.89 -38.35 37.24
CA LEU A 17 29.36 -39.32 38.17
C LEU A 17 29.85 -39.05 39.60
N ALA A 18 28.96 -39.35 40.54
CA ALA A 18 29.18 -39.94 41.88
C ALA A 18 29.57 -39.01 43.04
N GLY A 19 28.74 -39.08 44.05
CA GLY A 19 29.16 -38.84 45.45
C GLY A 19 28.05 -38.59 46.44
N CYS A 20 27.56 -39.71 47.09
CA CYS A 20 27.04 -39.82 48.47
C CYS A 20 26.02 -38.85 49.10
N ALA A 21 24.87 -39.44 49.30
CA ALA A 21 23.95 -39.41 50.44
C ALA A 21 24.00 -38.22 51.43
N LYS A 22 22.91 -37.47 51.47
CA LYS A 22 22.19 -37.03 52.68
C LYS A 22 20.72 -36.80 52.30
N ASN A 23 19.84 -37.33 53.18
CA ASN A 23 18.39 -37.11 53.14
C ASN A 23 18.11 -35.61 53.26
N GLU A 24 17.57 -35.00 52.20
CA GLU A 24 16.80 -33.79 52.28
C GLU A 24 15.53 -34.05 51.45
N GLU A 25 14.38 -33.63 52.01
CA GLU A 25 13.06 -33.81 51.43
C GLU A 25 13.01 -33.19 50.02
N PRO A 26 12.24 -33.75 49.06
CA PRO A 26 12.10 -33.13 47.75
C PRO A 26 11.36 -31.81 47.91
N VAL A 27 12.11 -30.72 47.79
CA VAL A 27 11.52 -29.42 47.46
C VAL A 27 10.90 -29.60 46.06
N ALA A 28 9.58 -29.60 46.01
CA ALA A 28 8.86 -29.52 44.77
C ALA A 28 9.23 -28.23 44.09
N ASP A 29 10.08 -28.32 43.09
CA ASP A 29 10.35 -27.22 42.16
C ASP A 29 9.07 -27.00 41.33
N ASN A 30 8.16 -26.17 41.89
CA ASN A 30 7.01 -25.66 41.21
C ASN A 30 7.47 -24.57 40.23
N ASN A 31 8.28 -24.93 39.24
CA ASN A 31 8.47 -24.13 38.08
C ASN A 31 7.23 -24.32 37.19
N THR A 32 6.10 -23.79 37.62
CA THR A 32 4.95 -23.58 36.76
C THR A 32 5.39 -22.44 35.85
N GLU A 33 5.85 -22.76 34.64
CA GLU A 33 5.93 -21.78 33.58
C GLU A 33 4.52 -21.18 33.46
N GLU A 34 4.40 -19.94 33.87
CA GLU A 34 3.19 -19.15 33.71
C GLU A 34 3.01 -19.00 32.20
N VAL A 35 2.16 -19.83 31.62
CA VAL A 35 1.74 -19.67 30.21
C VAL A 35 0.94 -18.37 30.18
N THR A 36 1.63 -17.27 29.89
CA THR A 36 0.94 -16.01 29.62
C THR A 36 0.12 -16.16 28.34
N GLU A 37 -1.19 -15.94 28.45
CA GLU A 37 -2.05 -15.89 27.27
C GLU A 37 -1.55 -14.76 26.34
N PRO A 38 -1.57 -14.97 25.00
CA PRO A 38 -1.22 -13.92 24.03
C PRO A 38 -2.01 -12.64 24.28
N ALA A 39 -1.36 -11.50 24.14
CA ALA A 39 -2.02 -10.21 24.31
C ALA A 39 -3.04 -9.93 23.20
N ASP A 40 -4.03 -9.08 23.48
CA ASP A 40 -4.93 -8.57 22.46
C ASP A 40 -4.16 -7.63 21.53
N ALA A 41 -4.40 -7.76 20.23
CA ALA A 41 -3.75 -6.96 19.20
C ALA A 41 -4.72 -6.65 18.06
N THR A 42 -4.47 -5.53 17.36
CA THR A 42 -5.23 -5.10 16.19
C THR A 42 -4.33 -5.09 14.98
N GLY A 43 -4.69 -5.83 13.94
CA GLY A 43 -4.05 -5.75 12.62
C GLY A 43 -4.73 -4.68 11.76
N VAL A 44 -3.94 -3.92 11.02
CA VAL A 44 -4.41 -2.92 10.05
C VAL A 44 -3.74 -3.18 8.70
N TYR A 45 -4.54 -3.44 7.68
CA TYR A 45 -4.04 -3.82 6.36
C TYR A 45 -4.54 -2.84 5.31
N THR A 46 -3.65 -2.08 4.70
CA THR A 46 -4.00 -1.29 3.52
C THR A 46 -3.89 -2.16 2.28
N VAL A 47 -5.02 -2.65 1.77
CA VAL A 47 -5.08 -3.59 0.64
C VAL A 47 -5.24 -2.83 -0.66
N TYR A 48 -4.29 -2.99 -1.58
CA TYR A 48 -4.27 -2.41 -2.92
C TYR A 48 -4.66 -3.45 -3.96
N ASN A 49 -5.66 -3.14 -4.79
CA ASN A 49 -6.01 -3.99 -5.92
C ASN A 49 -5.13 -3.66 -7.14
N MET A 50 -4.17 -4.52 -7.45
CA MET A 50 -3.31 -4.45 -8.63
C MET A 50 -3.44 -5.70 -9.50
N THR A 51 -4.62 -6.34 -9.49
CA THR A 51 -4.91 -7.56 -10.27
C THR A 51 -5.14 -7.29 -11.76
N GLY A 52 -5.27 -6.03 -12.18
CA GLY A 52 -5.67 -5.65 -13.54
C GLY A 52 -7.18 -5.66 -13.76
N ALA A 53 -7.98 -6.17 -12.79
CA ALA A 53 -9.43 -6.29 -12.87
C ALA A 53 -10.11 -5.79 -11.59
N LYS A 54 -11.44 -5.79 -11.55
CA LYS A 54 -12.19 -5.41 -10.34
C LYS A 54 -12.22 -6.60 -9.38
N LEU A 55 -11.88 -6.39 -8.09
CA LEU A 55 -12.15 -7.37 -7.05
C LEU A 55 -13.66 -7.51 -6.85
N THR A 56 -14.11 -8.74 -6.73
CA THR A 56 -15.51 -9.11 -6.47
C THR A 56 -15.69 -9.72 -5.09
N GLU A 57 -14.61 -10.28 -4.54
CA GLU A 57 -14.57 -10.85 -3.20
C GLU A 57 -13.25 -10.48 -2.53
N LEU A 58 -13.35 -10.14 -1.24
CA LEU A 58 -12.20 -9.92 -0.36
C LEU A 58 -12.62 -10.23 1.07
N TYR A 59 -11.96 -11.19 1.68
CA TYR A 59 -12.21 -11.65 3.04
C TYR A 59 -10.92 -11.63 3.86
N LEU A 60 -11.06 -11.30 5.14
CA LEU A 60 -10.00 -11.41 6.15
C LEU A 60 -10.59 -12.14 7.36
N TYR A 61 -10.06 -13.31 7.69
CA TYR A 61 -10.59 -14.17 8.74
C TYR A 61 -9.48 -15.02 9.37
N GLU A 62 -9.77 -15.58 10.56
CA GLU A 62 -8.82 -16.41 11.31
C GLU A 62 -8.58 -17.77 10.60
N ALA A 63 -7.31 -18.18 10.55
CA ALA A 63 -6.93 -19.45 9.95
C ALA A 63 -7.63 -20.64 10.67
N GLY A 64 -8.27 -21.50 9.87
CA GLY A 64 -9.06 -22.61 10.36
C GLY A 64 -10.52 -22.29 10.66
N SER A 65 -10.95 -21.01 10.58
CA SER A 65 -12.36 -20.64 10.67
C SER A 65 -13.13 -21.10 9.43
N ALA A 66 -14.34 -21.65 9.64
CA ALA A 66 -15.28 -21.92 8.56
C ALA A 66 -16.10 -20.69 8.14
N ASP A 67 -16.15 -19.67 9.00
CA ASP A 67 -16.82 -18.40 8.75
C ASP A 67 -15.79 -17.39 8.25
N LYS A 68 -15.99 -16.91 7.03
CA LYS A 68 -15.14 -15.89 6.40
C LYS A 68 -15.53 -14.46 6.77
N GLY A 69 -16.68 -14.28 7.41
CA GLY A 69 -17.19 -12.97 7.79
C GLY A 69 -17.61 -12.08 6.62
N THR A 70 -17.24 -10.82 6.70
CA THR A 70 -17.65 -9.77 5.74
C THR A 70 -16.89 -9.87 4.41
N ASN A 71 -17.63 -9.78 3.28
CA ASN A 71 -17.02 -9.51 1.99
C ASN A 71 -16.75 -8.00 1.85
N TYR A 72 -15.50 -7.59 2.01
CA TYR A 72 -15.07 -6.20 1.91
C TYR A 72 -15.11 -5.64 0.46
N ALA A 73 -15.20 -6.52 -0.54
CA ALA A 73 -15.31 -6.15 -1.94
C ALA A 73 -16.73 -6.34 -2.52
N ALA A 74 -17.79 -6.38 -1.67
CA ALA A 74 -19.16 -6.59 -2.13
C ALA A 74 -19.64 -5.59 -3.20
N ASP A 75 -19.21 -4.33 -3.11
CA ASP A 75 -19.50 -3.29 -4.12
C ASP A 75 -18.46 -3.26 -5.26
N GLY A 76 -17.44 -4.10 -5.15
CA GLY A 76 -16.30 -4.19 -6.06
C GLY A 76 -15.26 -3.11 -5.81
N ILE A 77 -13.98 -3.51 -5.84
CA ILE A 77 -12.83 -2.60 -5.72
C ILE A 77 -12.13 -2.57 -7.08
N LYS A 78 -12.11 -1.41 -7.73
CA LYS A 78 -11.47 -1.25 -9.05
C LYS A 78 -9.96 -1.42 -8.97
N ASN A 79 -9.33 -1.85 -10.07
CA ASN A 79 -7.87 -1.88 -10.18
C ASN A 79 -7.26 -0.51 -9.89
N GLY A 80 -6.13 -0.47 -9.18
CA GLY A 80 -5.45 0.76 -8.73
C GLY A 80 -6.10 1.45 -7.51
N LYS A 81 -7.18 0.90 -6.94
CA LYS A 81 -7.82 1.41 -5.72
C LYS A 81 -7.43 0.59 -4.50
N LYS A 82 -7.56 1.21 -3.31
CA LYS A 82 -7.27 0.58 -2.02
C LYS A 82 -8.47 0.57 -1.10
N ILE A 83 -8.39 -0.30 -0.11
CA ILE A 83 -9.29 -0.36 1.05
C ILE A 83 -8.45 -0.64 2.30
N GLU A 84 -8.88 -0.17 3.45
CA GLU A 84 -8.31 -0.51 4.74
C GLU A 84 -9.16 -1.59 5.42
N LEU A 85 -8.50 -2.65 5.90
CA LEU A 85 -9.10 -3.74 6.67
C LEU A 85 -8.52 -3.71 8.08
N THR A 86 -9.37 -3.93 9.07
CA THR A 86 -8.97 -4.04 10.47
C THR A 86 -9.41 -5.38 11.02
N TYR A 87 -8.56 -6.02 11.81
CA TYR A 87 -8.86 -7.27 12.51
C TYR A 87 -8.40 -7.20 13.96
N ASP A 88 -9.31 -7.44 14.89
CA ASP A 88 -9.01 -7.53 16.31
C ASP A 88 -8.88 -9.01 16.72
N GLY A 89 -7.77 -9.39 17.32
CA GLY A 89 -7.48 -10.75 17.72
C GLY A 89 -6.37 -10.85 18.78
N LYS A 90 -5.66 -11.96 18.82
CA LYS A 90 -4.48 -12.18 19.66
C LYS A 90 -3.22 -12.04 18.82
N GLU A 91 -2.10 -11.59 19.43
CA GLU A 91 -0.82 -11.37 18.74
C GLU A 91 -0.34 -12.57 17.92
N ASP A 92 -0.65 -13.79 18.35
CA ASP A 92 -0.25 -15.04 17.71
C ASP A 92 -1.30 -15.58 16.71
N THR A 93 -2.41 -14.85 16.49
CA THR A 93 -3.45 -15.27 15.54
C THR A 93 -2.90 -15.21 14.12
N LEU A 94 -3.04 -16.31 13.38
CA LEU A 94 -2.81 -16.33 11.95
C LEU A 94 -4.12 -16.04 11.21
N LEU A 95 -4.02 -15.16 10.22
CA LEU A 95 -5.16 -14.75 9.41
C LEU A 95 -5.02 -15.29 7.99
N VAL A 96 -6.17 -15.48 7.37
CA VAL A 96 -6.33 -15.79 5.95
C VAL A 96 -6.83 -14.55 5.23
N LEU A 97 -6.11 -14.13 4.21
CA LEU A 97 -6.58 -13.17 3.22
C LEU A 97 -6.99 -13.92 1.96
N GLU A 98 -8.28 -13.87 1.63
CA GLU A 98 -8.84 -14.52 0.45
C GLU A 98 -9.47 -13.48 -0.46
N PHE A 99 -9.21 -13.57 -1.77
CA PHE A 99 -9.79 -12.64 -2.74
C PHE A 99 -10.10 -13.32 -4.08
N ASN A 100 -11.06 -12.71 -4.81
CA ASN A 100 -11.37 -13.04 -6.19
C ASN A 100 -11.57 -11.75 -7.00
N TYR A 101 -11.33 -11.83 -8.31
CA TYR A 101 -11.47 -10.70 -9.23
C TYR A 101 -12.11 -11.15 -10.54
N ASP A 102 -12.67 -10.21 -11.30
CA ASP A 102 -13.36 -10.48 -12.57
C ASP A 102 -12.44 -11.24 -13.53
N GLY A 103 -12.86 -12.45 -13.92
CA GLY A 103 -12.11 -13.34 -14.81
C GLY A 103 -10.95 -14.10 -14.17
N GLY A 104 -10.77 -13.97 -12.85
CA GLY A 104 -9.77 -14.72 -12.08
C GLY A 104 -10.35 -15.91 -11.32
N GLU A 105 -9.47 -16.62 -10.64
CA GLU A 105 -9.82 -17.68 -9.68
C GLU A 105 -9.60 -17.16 -8.26
N THR A 106 -10.28 -17.75 -7.28
CA THR A 106 -10.07 -17.43 -5.86
C THR A 106 -8.64 -17.69 -5.45
N GLN A 107 -8.03 -16.71 -4.83
CA GLN A 107 -6.67 -16.73 -4.32
C GLN A 107 -6.70 -16.64 -2.80
N THR A 108 -5.80 -17.35 -2.13
CA THR A 108 -5.75 -17.45 -0.67
C THR A 108 -4.31 -17.30 -0.18
N PHE A 109 -4.12 -16.48 0.84
CA PHE A 109 -2.87 -16.38 1.60
C PHE A 109 -3.16 -16.68 3.07
N GLU A 110 -2.54 -17.74 3.63
CA GLU A 110 -2.97 -18.38 4.88
C GLU A 110 -2.11 -18.03 6.11
N THR A 111 -1.08 -17.19 5.95
CA THR A 111 -0.09 -16.91 7.01
C THR A 111 0.11 -15.43 7.28
N LEU A 112 -0.98 -14.65 7.20
CA LEU A 112 -0.93 -13.24 7.55
C LEU A 112 -0.93 -13.11 9.08
N HIS A 113 0.01 -12.33 9.60
CA HIS A 113 0.10 -12.03 11.04
C HIS A 113 -0.69 -10.77 11.39
N ILE A 114 -1.03 -10.62 12.68
CA ILE A 114 -1.61 -9.37 13.19
C ILE A 114 -0.53 -8.31 13.22
N GLU A 115 -0.59 -7.37 12.28
CA GLU A 115 0.39 -6.30 12.09
C GLU A 115 -0.22 -5.12 11.32
N GLU A 116 0.48 -4.02 11.23
CA GLU A 116 0.16 -2.93 10.33
C GLU A 116 1.03 -3.03 9.09
N THR A 117 0.42 -3.34 7.93
CA THR A 117 1.18 -3.59 6.70
C THR A 117 0.38 -3.26 5.43
N PRO A 118 1.03 -2.72 4.37
CA PRO A 118 0.44 -2.66 3.05
C PRO A 118 0.39 -4.05 2.41
N VAL A 119 -0.70 -4.35 1.71
CA VAL A 119 -0.91 -5.61 0.99
C VAL A 119 -1.29 -5.31 -0.45
N THR A 120 -0.45 -5.67 -1.40
CA THR A 120 -0.73 -5.53 -2.83
C THR A 120 -1.19 -6.86 -3.42
N LEU A 121 -2.43 -6.91 -3.88
CA LEU A 121 -3.02 -8.06 -4.57
C LEU A 121 -2.66 -8.01 -6.05
N LYS A 122 -2.10 -9.10 -6.57
CA LYS A 122 -1.69 -9.24 -7.97
C LYS A 122 -2.48 -10.35 -8.65
N SER A 123 -2.69 -10.25 -9.97
CA SER A 123 -3.20 -11.38 -10.75
C SER A 123 -2.16 -12.48 -10.79
N VAL A 124 -2.64 -13.75 -10.80
CA VAL A 124 -1.76 -14.91 -10.92
C VAL A 124 -1.30 -15.03 -12.36
N ASP A 125 0.00 -14.99 -12.58
CA ASP A 125 0.62 -15.60 -13.75
C ASP A 125 1.01 -17.03 -13.39
N ALA A 126 0.14 -17.97 -13.67
CA ALA A 126 0.35 -19.40 -13.38
C ALA A 126 1.59 -19.95 -14.09
N ALA A 127 2.02 -19.37 -15.20
CA ALA A 127 3.22 -19.77 -15.92
C ALA A 127 4.50 -19.30 -15.22
N ALA A 128 4.44 -18.19 -14.49
CA ALA A 128 5.59 -17.62 -13.76
C ALA A 128 5.71 -18.12 -12.32
N GLY A 129 4.70 -18.82 -11.78
CA GLY A 129 4.66 -19.23 -10.36
C GLY A 129 4.68 -18.02 -9.40
N ALA A 130 4.12 -16.90 -9.84
CA ALA A 130 4.19 -15.64 -9.13
C ALA A 130 3.37 -15.64 -7.83
N THR A 131 3.88 -14.96 -6.82
CA THR A 131 3.18 -14.69 -5.56
C THR A 131 1.95 -13.83 -5.84
N VAL A 132 0.80 -14.22 -5.29
CA VAL A 132 -0.48 -13.49 -5.48
C VAL A 132 -0.58 -12.20 -4.69
N ILE A 133 0.26 -12.04 -3.68
CA ILE A 133 0.35 -10.84 -2.86
C ILE A 133 1.79 -10.37 -2.68
N ALA A 134 1.95 -9.09 -2.37
CA ALA A 134 3.20 -8.48 -1.95
C ALA A 134 2.95 -7.52 -0.79
N PHE A 135 3.89 -7.45 0.15
CA PHE A 135 3.80 -6.56 1.33
C PHE A 135 4.52 -5.23 1.04
N GLU A 136 4.00 -4.49 0.08
CA GLU A 136 4.57 -3.23 -0.40
C GLU A 136 3.46 -2.29 -0.89
N VAL A 137 3.73 -0.99 -0.86
CA VAL A 137 2.89 0.00 -1.55
C VAL A 137 3.21 -0.07 -3.04
N PRO A 138 2.22 -0.29 -3.92
CA PRO A 138 2.48 -0.41 -5.35
C PRO A 138 2.82 0.96 -5.95
N LYS A 139 3.79 0.97 -6.87
CA LYS A 139 4.18 2.15 -7.64
C LYS A 139 3.68 2.05 -9.07
N GLY A 140 3.46 3.21 -9.68
CA GLY A 140 3.04 3.30 -11.06
C GLY A 140 3.44 4.61 -11.70
N THR A 141 3.18 4.72 -13.00
CA THR A 141 3.46 5.91 -13.80
C THR A 141 2.14 6.56 -14.21
N GLY A 142 1.90 7.78 -13.75
CA GLY A 142 0.84 8.64 -14.24
C GLY A 142 1.27 9.35 -15.52
N LYS A 143 0.35 9.53 -16.47
CA LYS A 143 0.57 10.30 -17.70
C LYS A 143 -0.54 11.31 -17.88
N TYR A 144 -0.18 12.57 -17.93
CA TYR A 144 -1.15 13.65 -18.00
C TYR A 144 -0.79 14.58 -19.16
N THR A 145 -1.73 14.77 -20.07
CA THR A 145 -1.64 15.84 -21.07
C THR A 145 -2.31 17.08 -20.50
N VAL A 146 -1.50 18.01 -19.98
CA VAL A 146 -1.98 19.24 -19.35
C VAL A 146 -2.04 20.36 -20.38
N THR A 147 -3.25 20.88 -20.63
CA THR A 147 -3.50 22.00 -21.55
C THR A 147 -3.82 23.27 -20.75
N ASN A 148 -3.10 24.34 -21.02
CA ASN A 148 -3.40 25.64 -20.47
C ASN A 148 -4.60 26.28 -21.20
N THR A 149 -5.70 26.50 -20.49
CA THR A 149 -6.88 27.27 -21.01
C THR A 149 -7.23 28.42 -20.05
N THR A 150 -6.22 28.94 -19.36
CA THR A 150 -6.43 30.01 -18.37
C THR A 150 -6.64 31.39 -18.97
N GLY A 151 -6.38 31.56 -20.28
CA GLY A 151 -6.39 32.86 -20.97
C GLY A 151 -5.09 33.66 -20.81
N ALA A 152 -4.09 33.12 -20.11
CA ALA A 152 -2.79 33.74 -19.90
C ALA A 152 -1.68 32.67 -19.87
N GLU A 153 -0.42 33.07 -19.96
CA GLU A 153 0.71 32.18 -19.85
C GLU A 153 0.82 31.63 -18.40
N VAL A 154 0.97 30.29 -18.25
CA VAL A 154 1.28 29.65 -17.00
C VAL A 154 2.80 29.59 -16.87
N THR A 155 3.35 30.10 -15.78
CA THR A 155 4.79 30.15 -15.48
C THR A 155 5.24 29.08 -14.51
N ASP A 156 4.30 28.56 -13.72
CA ASP A 156 4.53 27.57 -12.70
C ASP A 156 3.53 26.42 -12.84
N LEU A 157 4.05 25.20 -12.95
CA LEU A 157 3.23 23.99 -13.02
C LEU A 157 3.99 22.86 -12.33
N TYR A 158 3.47 22.40 -11.21
CA TYR A 158 4.08 21.36 -10.38
C TYR A 158 3.12 20.20 -10.15
N MET A 159 3.68 19.00 -9.99
CA MET A 159 2.95 17.83 -9.52
C MET A 159 3.76 17.15 -8.41
N TYR A 160 3.17 17.02 -7.22
CA TYR A 160 3.86 16.51 -6.05
C TYR A 160 2.90 15.82 -5.08
N PRO A 161 3.37 14.88 -4.20
CA PRO A 161 2.52 14.23 -3.21
C PRO A 161 1.97 15.21 -2.18
N THR A 162 0.75 15.01 -1.73
CA THR A 162 0.17 15.80 -0.63
C THR A 162 1.05 15.70 0.62
N GLY A 163 1.41 16.85 1.19
CA GLY A 163 2.29 16.96 2.35
C GLY A 163 3.78 17.03 2.03
N ALA A 164 4.19 16.94 0.77
CA ALA A 164 5.59 17.16 0.41
C ALA A 164 5.98 18.65 0.54
N GLU A 165 7.18 18.91 1.08
CA GLU A 165 7.75 20.27 1.16
C GLU A 165 8.39 20.71 -0.18
N ASP A 166 8.95 19.74 -0.91
CA ASP A 166 9.54 19.94 -2.22
C ASP A 166 8.52 19.65 -3.32
N LYS A 167 8.30 20.60 -4.20
CA LYS A 167 7.37 20.48 -5.33
C LYS A 167 7.99 19.80 -6.55
N GLY A 168 9.31 19.64 -6.58
CA GLY A 168 10.05 19.03 -7.68
C GLY A 168 10.15 19.91 -8.91
N GLU A 169 10.06 19.28 -10.08
CA GLU A 169 10.23 19.92 -11.39
C GLU A 169 9.09 20.90 -11.73
N ASN A 170 9.43 22.06 -12.28
CA ASN A 170 8.47 22.96 -12.90
C ASN A 170 8.21 22.55 -14.36
N TYR A 171 7.10 21.91 -14.63
CA TYR A 171 6.70 21.45 -15.99
C TYR A 171 6.33 22.59 -16.95
N ALA A 172 6.21 23.83 -16.44
CA ALA A 172 6.00 25.03 -17.25
C ALA A 172 7.28 25.89 -17.33
N GLU A 173 8.47 25.33 -17.10
CA GLU A 173 9.73 26.07 -17.24
C GLU A 173 9.85 26.67 -18.65
N GLY A 174 10.00 27.99 -18.71
CA GLY A 174 10.02 28.73 -19.97
C GLY A 174 8.65 29.22 -20.45
N GLY A 175 7.58 28.97 -19.68
CA GLY A 175 6.21 29.43 -19.95
C GLY A 175 5.39 28.46 -20.79
N LEU A 176 4.18 28.15 -20.34
CA LEU A 176 3.17 27.40 -21.08
C LEU A 176 2.09 28.37 -21.57
N ALA A 177 2.15 28.75 -22.85
CA ALA A 177 1.23 29.68 -23.45
C ALA A 177 -0.24 29.21 -23.39
N ASP A 178 -1.20 30.12 -23.43
CA ASP A 178 -2.62 29.80 -23.53
C ASP A 178 -2.91 28.93 -24.78
N GLY A 179 -3.67 27.86 -24.63
CA GLY A 179 -3.93 26.88 -25.66
C GLY A 179 -2.80 25.84 -25.87
N ALA A 180 -1.62 26.04 -25.29
CA ALA A 180 -0.53 25.04 -25.37
C ALA A 180 -0.71 23.89 -24.38
N SER A 181 -0.05 22.76 -24.67
CA SER A 181 -0.06 21.57 -23.81
C SER A 181 1.34 21.10 -23.50
N VAL A 182 1.48 20.49 -22.31
CA VAL A 182 2.68 19.77 -21.88
C VAL A 182 2.28 18.36 -21.43
N GLU A 183 3.16 17.39 -21.66
CA GLU A 183 3.01 16.04 -21.13
C GLU A 183 3.76 15.93 -19.81
N ILE A 184 3.07 15.50 -18.75
CA ILE A 184 3.66 15.16 -17.45
C ILE A 184 3.67 13.64 -17.34
N VAL A 185 4.87 13.07 -17.19
CA VAL A 185 5.07 11.66 -16.83
C VAL A 185 5.57 11.62 -15.39
N TYR A 186 4.76 11.11 -14.49
CA TYR A 186 5.03 11.14 -13.06
C TYR A 186 5.06 9.74 -12.45
N GLU A 187 6.15 9.38 -11.80
CA GLU A 187 6.25 8.13 -11.05
C GLU A 187 5.86 8.36 -9.59
N GLY A 188 4.92 7.56 -9.11
CA GLY A 188 4.40 7.71 -7.77
C GLY A 188 3.77 6.44 -7.21
N GLU A 189 3.24 6.52 -6.01
CA GLU A 189 2.60 5.43 -5.30
C GLU A 189 1.08 5.45 -5.51
N TYR A 190 0.48 4.28 -5.74
CA TYR A 190 -0.98 4.17 -5.78
C TYR A 190 -1.60 4.45 -4.42
N GLY A 191 -2.78 5.09 -4.44
CA GLY A 191 -3.49 5.45 -3.21
C GLY A 191 -2.92 6.64 -2.45
N VAL A 192 -1.91 7.31 -3.00
CA VAL A 192 -1.45 8.63 -2.57
C VAL A 192 -2.18 9.69 -3.39
N ASP A 193 -2.62 10.77 -2.74
CA ASP A 193 -3.15 11.95 -3.42
C ASP A 193 -2.00 12.86 -3.82
N TYR A 194 -2.03 13.34 -5.07
CA TYR A 194 -1.06 14.29 -5.61
C TYR A 194 -1.72 15.64 -5.82
N ILE A 195 -0.96 16.67 -5.62
CA ILE A 195 -1.35 18.05 -5.90
C ILE A 195 -0.85 18.41 -7.30
N LEU A 196 -1.74 18.87 -8.18
CA LEU A 196 -1.38 19.63 -9.36
C LEU A 196 -1.54 21.11 -9.02
N GLU A 197 -0.44 21.85 -9.01
CA GLU A 197 -0.41 23.28 -8.70
C GLU A 197 0.06 24.07 -9.92
N PHE A 198 -0.57 25.21 -10.19
CA PHE A 198 -0.17 26.08 -11.27
C PHE A 198 -0.41 27.56 -10.94
N ALA A 199 0.38 28.43 -11.57
CA ALA A 199 0.24 29.89 -11.48
C ALA A 199 0.57 30.56 -12.81
N ASN A 200 -0.07 31.69 -13.03
CA ASN A 200 0.33 32.67 -14.06
C ASN A 200 1.26 33.70 -13.41
N ALA A 201 2.08 34.43 -14.18
CA ALA A 201 3.15 35.31 -13.70
C ALA A 201 2.74 36.28 -12.58
N ASP A 202 1.51 36.81 -12.61
CA ASP A 202 1.02 37.81 -11.66
C ASP A 202 -0.17 37.34 -10.83
N SER A 203 -0.36 36.00 -10.69
CA SER A 203 -1.47 35.39 -9.97
C SER A 203 -1.03 34.56 -8.81
N GLU A 204 -1.90 34.39 -7.81
CA GLU A 204 -1.71 33.39 -6.75
C GLU A 204 -1.77 31.97 -7.34
N ALA A 205 -0.99 31.09 -6.76
CA ALA A 205 -1.00 29.66 -7.13
C ALA A 205 -2.37 29.04 -6.86
N ARG A 206 -2.83 28.25 -7.79
CA ARG A 206 -4.06 27.45 -7.71
C ARG A 206 -3.71 25.97 -7.73
N ASN A 207 -4.45 25.15 -7.02
CA ASN A 207 -4.16 23.74 -6.96
C ASN A 207 -5.41 22.85 -7.07
N TYR A 208 -5.16 21.61 -7.46
CA TYR A 208 -6.09 20.49 -7.38
C TYR A 208 -5.44 19.40 -6.52
N PRO A 209 -5.98 19.08 -5.32
CA PRO A 209 -5.25 18.33 -4.30
C PRO A 209 -5.48 16.81 -4.32
N THR A 210 -6.28 16.27 -5.24
CA THR A 210 -6.69 14.86 -5.24
C THR A 210 -6.47 14.15 -6.58
N LEU A 211 -5.33 14.44 -7.22
CA LEU A 211 -4.91 13.73 -8.43
C LEU A 211 -4.34 12.36 -8.04
N HIS A 212 -4.67 11.33 -8.79
CA HIS A 212 -4.21 9.95 -8.57
C HIS A 212 -3.27 9.54 -9.69
N ILE A 213 -2.47 8.51 -9.50
CA ILE A 213 -1.66 7.91 -10.56
C ILE A 213 -2.59 7.27 -11.60
N GLU A 214 -2.73 7.93 -12.76
CA GLU A 214 -3.60 7.52 -13.86
C GLU A 214 -3.13 8.14 -15.19
N GLU A 215 -3.80 7.80 -16.29
CA GLU A 215 -3.62 8.47 -17.58
C GLU A 215 -4.86 9.33 -17.84
N ALA A 216 -4.68 10.65 -17.90
CA ALA A 216 -5.80 11.57 -18.07
C ALA A 216 -5.41 12.86 -18.79
N PRO A 217 -6.32 13.41 -19.64
CA PRO A 217 -6.23 14.78 -20.11
C PRO A 217 -6.65 15.73 -18.98
N ILE A 218 -5.93 16.85 -18.84
CA ILE A 218 -6.21 17.88 -17.85
C ILE A 218 -6.25 19.23 -18.56
N LYS A 219 -7.28 20.05 -18.29
CA LYS A 219 -7.33 21.47 -18.67
C LYS A 219 -7.17 22.33 -17.43
N LEU A 220 -6.23 23.25 -17.44
CA LEU A 220 -6.12 24.30 -16.43
C LEU A 220 -7.12 25.39 -16.77
N LEU A 221 -8.03 25.70 -15.84
CA LEU A 221 -9.13 26.62 -16.06
C LEU A 221 -8.77 28.05 -15.67
N SER A 222 -9.39 29.04 -16.33
CA SER A 222 -9.36 30.42 -15.89
C SER A 222 -10.06 30.60 -14.53
N VAL A 223 -9.82 31.71 -13.83
CA VAL A 223 -10.47 32.03 -12.55
C VAL A 223 -11.99 32.08 -12.72
N ASP A 224 -12.46 32.65 -13.84
CA ASP A 224 -13.89 32.79 -14.12
C ASP A 224 -14.57 31.46 -14.41
N GLU A 225 -13.88 30.54 -15.14
CA GLU A 225 -14.38 29.20 -15.43
C GLU A 225 -14.33 28.30 -14.18
N ALA A 226 -13.37 28.52 -13.29
CA ALA A 226 -13.23 27.80 -12.03
C ALA A 226 -14.15 28.32 -10.91
N ALA A 227 -14.92 29.37 -11.13
CA ALA A 227 -15.77 29.99 -10.11
C ALA A 227 -16.77 28.99 -9.50
N GLY A 228 -16.47 28.53 -8.28
CA GLY A 228 -17.24 27.50 -7.55
C GLY A 228 -16.99 26.07 -7.99
N ALA A 229 -15.96 25.78 -8.80
CA ALA A 229 -15.58 24.47 -9.28
C ALA A 229 -14.09 24.16 -9.01
N SER A 230 -13.64 23.00 -9.45
CA SER A 230 -12.21 22.65 -9.46
C SER A 230 -11.43 23.59 -10.40
N ASN A 231 -10.18 23.90 -10.06
CA ASN A 231 -9.27 24.70 -10.90
C ASN A 231 -8.86 24.00 -12.20
N ILE A 232 -9.27 22.74 -12.37
CA ILE A 232 -8.97 21.90 -13.54
C ILE A 232 -10.21 21.17 -14.04
N SER A 233 -10.14 20.63 -15.29
CA SER A 233 -11.13 19.74 -15.87
C SER A 233 -10.44 18.54 -16.52
N PHE A 234 -11.03 17.35 -16.35
CA PHE A 234 -10.61 16.08 -16.98
C PHE A 234 -11.32 15.82 -18.31
N LYS A 235 -11.85 16.85 -18.95
CA LYS A 235 -12.49 16.72 -20.27
C LYS A 235 -11.51 17.16 -21.33
N GLY A 236 -11.15 16.20 -22.20
CA GLY A 236 -10.35 16.45 -23.40
C GLY A 236 -11.06 17.38 -24.40
#